data_3559a174dc19f7106145bb7ee9881841
#
_entry.id   3559a174dc19f7106145bb7ee9881841
#
_cell.length_a   1.000
_cell.length_b   1.000
_cell.length_c   1.000
_cell.angle_alpha   90.00
_cell.angle_beta   90.00
_cell.angle_gamma   90.00
#
_symmetry.space_group_name_H-M   'P 1'
#
loop_
_entity.id
_entity.type
_entity.pdbx_description
1 polymer ?
#
loop_
_entity_poly.entity_id
_entity_poly.type
_entity_poly.pdbx_seq_one_letter_code
_entity_poly.pdbx_strand_id
1 'polypeptide(L)'
;MSTLKVDNLLLQNNNAGTGRILEVVSGVCDGRSITTMSGTYSLENVTAVQLLNTTYTAVTGSSITYTPPEGTKTVIYEFWSQIGAEDGADSICHSILYIDDVEVVSSRHAPSAYRAMNQTFKWPIQCNASADNTDVGSFTSWTSSKTLKIMARSYSTGYDQRYHNTRYWNGSGNTTQVTRPVLTITAIG
;
A
#
# COMPACT_ATOMS: atom_id res chain seq x y z
N MET A 1 -28.84 30.64 -27.86
CA MET A 1 -28.66 29.81 -26.65
C MET A 1 -27.50 30.38 -25.85
N SER A 2 -27.78 30.80 -24.63
CA SER A 2 -26.73 31.32 -23.72
C SER A 2 -26.13 30.16 -22.96
N THR A 3 -24.83 29.92 -23.12
CA THR A 3 -24.11 28.89 -22.40
C THR A 3 -23.53 29.51 -21.14
N LEU A 4 -23.98 29.09 -19.95
CA LEU A 4 -23.39 29.47 -18.68
C LEU A 4 -22.08 28.67 -18.51
N LYS A 5 -20.92 29.35 -18.62
CA LYS A 5 -19.65 28.79 -18.19
C LYS A 5 -19.52 29.00 -16.70
N VAL A 6 -19.55 27.90 -15.94
CA VAL A 6 -19.25 27.91 -14.50
C VAL A 6 -17.81 27.46 -14.34
N ASP A 7 -16.88 28.42 -14.26
CA ASP A 7 -15.45 28.13 -14.07
C ASP A 7 -15.10 27.73 -12.62
N ASN A 8 -16.00 28.01 -11.66
CA ASN A 8 -15.86 27.60 -10.25
C ASN A 8 -17.24 27.41 -9.65
N LEU A 9 -17.64 26.17 -9.40
CA LEU A 9 -18.74 25.86 -8.51
C LEU A 9 -18.25 25.97 -7.05
N LEU A 10 -18.26 27.18 -6.48
CA LEU A 10 -18.10 27.34 -5.05
C LEU A 10 -19.37 26.79 -4.39
N LEU A 11 -19.26 25.58 -3.85
CA LEU A 11 -20.25 25.06 -2.92
C LEU A 11 -20.25 25.99 -1.71
N GLN A 12 -21.29 26.81 -1.56
CA GLN A 12 -21.45 27.82 -0.51
C GLN A 12 -21.67 27.24 0.90
N ASN A 13 -21.18 26.05 1.17
CA ASN A 13 -21.06 25.58 2.51
C ASN A 13 -19.57 25.61 2.86
N ASN A 14 -19.17 26.60 3.66
CA ASN A 14 -17.86 26.71 4.31
C ASN A 14 -17.52 25.54 5.27
N ASN A 15 -18.30 24.50 5.28
CA ASN A 15 -17.90 23.18 5.70
C ASN A 15 -17.20 22.53 4.50
N ALA A 16 -15.94 22.87 4.27
CA ALA A 16 -15.02 21.99 3.60
C ALA A 16 -15.08 20.66 4.37
N GLY A 17 -15.92 19.72 3.87
CA GLY A 17 -16.29 18.54 4.63
C GLY A 17 -15.03 17.80 5.03
N THR A 18 -14.77 17.76 6.33
CA THR A 18 -13.79 16.87 6.91
C THR A 18 -14.16 15.46 6.50
N GLY A 19 -13.20 14.71 5.92
CA GLY A 19 -13.43 13.36 5.45
C GLY A 19 -13.76 13.23 3.96
N ARG A 20 -13.63 14.29 3.15
CA ARG A 20 -13.77 14.22 1.70
C ARG A 20 -12.55 13.54 1.08
N ILE A 21 -12.78 12.57 0.19
CA ILE A 21 -11.72 12.04 -0.66
C ILE A 21 -11.26 13.15 -1.64
N LEU A 22 -9.99 13.49 -1.55
CA LEU A 22 -9.35 14.47 -2.44
C LEU A 22 -8.75 13.77 -3.67
N GLU A 23 -8.16 12.60 -3.47
CA GLU A 23 -7.49 11.86 -4.52
C GLU A 23 -7.42 10.37 -4.21
N VAL A 24 -7.44 9.54 -5.25
CA VAL A 24 -7.15 8.11 -5.19
C VAL A 24 -6.15 7.75 -6.26
N VAL A 25 -5.02 7.15 -5.87
CA VAL A 25 -4.08 6.45 -6.74
C VAL A 25 -4.29 4.96 -6.50
N SER A 26 -4.82 4.21 -7.47
CA SER A 26 -5.10 2.79 -7.29
C SER A 26 -4.86 2.01 -8.56
N GLY A 27 -4.15 0.90 -8.46
CA GLY A 27 -3.92 0.03 -9.62
C GLY A 27 -3.21 -1.27 -9.29
N VAL A 28 -3.27 -2.17 -10.25
CA VAL A 28 -2.48 -3.40 -10.26
C VAL A 28 -1.01 -3.05 -10.48
N CYS A 29 -0.11 -3.71 -9.74
CA CYS A 29 1.33 -3.51 -9.88
C CYS A 29 1.86 -4.28 -11.11
N ASP A 30 1.61 -3.72 -12.28
CA ASP A 30 1.99 -4.26 -13.59
C ASP A 30 2.87 -3.29 -14.41
N GLY A 31 3.42 -2.27 -13.76
CA GLY A 31 4.26 -1.23 -14.38
C GLY A 31 3.47 -0.04 -14.93
N ARG A 32 2.14 0.00 -14.70
CA ARG A 32 1.31 1.13 -15.18
C ARG A 32 1.62 2.42 -14.43
N SER A 33 1.36 3.54 -15.09
CA SER A 33 1.36 4.87 -14.46
C SER A 33 -0.06 5.37 -14.30
N ILE A 34 -0.31 6.08 -13.20
CA ILE A 34 -1.60 6.67 -12.84
C ILE A 34 -1.38 8.17 -12.68
N THR A 35 -2.08 8.96 -13.47
CA THR A 35 -2.03 10.42 -13.40
C THR A 35 -3.22 10.94 -12.60
N THR A 36 -2.94 11.77 -11.62
CA THR A 36 -3.91 12.41 -10.74
C THR A 36 -3.61 13.91 -10.63
N MET A 37 -4.31 14.62 -9.76
CA MET A 37 -4.09 16.06 -9.56
C MET A 37 -2.73 16.36 -8.95
N SER A 38 -2.23 15.51 -8.05
CA SER A 38 -0.95 15.74 -7.36
C SER A 38 0.27 15.27 -8.15
N GLY A 39 0.09 14.46 -9.21
CA GLY A 39 1.19 13.98 -10.05
C GLY A 39 0.91 12.72 -10.83
N THR A 40 1.96 12.17 -11.41
CA THR A 40 1.94 10.86 -12.09
C THR A 40 2.76 9.86 -11.28
N TYR A 41 2.15 8.76 -10.93
CA TYR A 41 2.69 7.70 -10.08
C TYR A 41 2.83 6.41 -10.87
N SER A 42 4.04 5.88 -10.95
CA SER A 42 4.30 4.59 -11.61
C SER A 42 4.30 3.48 -10.57
N LEU A 43 3.47 2.47 -10.80
CA LEU A 43 3.43 1.28 -9.97
C LEU A 43 4.51 0.30 -10.44
N GLU A 44 5.14 -0.38 -9.48
CA GLU A 44 6.16 -1.38 -9.79
C GLU A 44 5.59 -2.57 -10.56
N ASN A 45 6.33 -3.14 -11.51
CA ASN A 45 5.88 -4.29 -12.28
C ASN A 45 6.25 -5.60 -11.58
N VAL A 46 5.28 -6.23 -10.93
CA VAL A 46 5.45 -7.52 -10.26
C VAL A 46 5.25 -8.66 -11.25
N THR A 47 6.33 -9.37 -11.55
CA THR A 47 6.33 -10.48 -12.54
C THR A 47 6.72 -11.82 -11.94
N ALA A 48 7.14 -11.86 -10.67
CA ALA A 48 7.62 -13.07 -10.01
C ALA A 48 7.12 -13.17 -8.56
N VAL A 49 7.05 -14.38 -8.06
CA VAL A 49 6.91 -14.67 -6.64
C VAL A 49 8.16 -14.17 -5.91
N GLN A 50 7.96 -13.54 -4.75
CA GLN A 50 9.05 -13.08 -3.89
C GLN A 50 9.18 -13.99 -2.66
N LEU A 51 10.26 -14.77 -2.61
CA LEU A 51 10.63 -15.54 -1.43
C LEU A 51 11.22 -14.58 -0.37
N LEU A 52 10.75 -14.68 0.86
CA LEU A 52 11.30 -13.93 1.99
C LEU A 52 12.40 -14.74 2.68
N ASN A 53 13.42 -14.03 3.14
CA ASN A 53 14.42 -14.55 4.07
C ASN A 53 14.15 -14.01 5.50
N THR A 54 15.04 -14.30 6.44
CA THR A 54 14.93 -13.83 7.83
C THR A 54 15.36 -12.38 8.03
N THR A 55 15.83 -11.70 7.00
CA THR A 55 16.17 -10.28 7.01
C THR A 55 15.03 -9.49 6.35
N TYR A 56 14.70 -8.32 6.89
CA TYR A 56 13.71 -7.44 6.29
C TYR A 56 14.14 -7.00 4.89
N THR A 57 13.28 -7.24 3.92
CA THR A 57 13.42 -6.80 2.52
C THR A 57 12.15 -6.08 2.07
N ALA A 58 12.27 -5.15 1.14
CA ALA A 58 11.12 -4.49 0.56
C ALA A 58 10.24 -5.50 -0.19
N VAL A 59 8.93 -5.44 0.05
CA VAL A 59 7.97 -6.24 -0.72
C VAL A 59 7.79 -5.60 -2.09
N THR A 60 8.09 -6.36 -3.15
CA THR A 60 7.94 -5.90 -4.53
C THR A 60 6.53 -5.43 -4.81
N GLY A 61 6.36 -4.30 -5.47
CA GLY A 61 5.04 -3.71 -5.75
C GLY A 61 4.45 -2.87 -4.63
N SER A 62 5.04 -2.90 -3.43
CA SER A 62 4.54 -2.12 -2.28
C SER A 62 5.06 -0.69 -2.23
N SER A 63 6.08 -0.36 -3.02
CA SER A 63 6.74 0.94 -2.96
C SER A 63 6.02 1.98 -3.82
N ILE A 64 5.82 3.16 -3.24
CA ILE A 64 5.35 4.35 -3.96
C ILE A 64 5.95 5.61 -3.35
N THR A 65 6.45 6.51 -4.20
CA THR A 65 6.84 7.85 -3.78
C THR A 65 5.67 8.79 -4.05
N TYR A 66 5.08 9.34 -3.00
CA TYR A 66 3.82 10.06 -3.06
C TYR A 66 3.89 11.44 -2.41
N THR A 67 3.24 12.43 -3.03
CA THR A 67 2.99 13.75 -2.45
C THR A 67 1.48 13.97 -2.46
N PRO A 68 0.84 14.14 -1.31
CA PRO A 68 -0.61 14.34 -1.26
C PRO A 68 -0.99 15.73 -1.79
N PRO A 69 -2.21 15.90 -2.34
CA PRO A 69 -2.73 17.21 -2.73
C PRO A 69 -2.89 18.11 -1.49
N GLU A 70 -2.88 19.43 -1.72
CA GLU A 70 -3.10 20.42 -0.67
C GLU A 70 -4.43 20.18 0.06
N GLY A 71 -4.44 20.40 1.37
CA GLY A 71 -5.61 20.18 2.21
C GLY A 71 -5.80 18.76 2.70
N THR A 72 -4.89 17.83 2.36
CA THR A 72 -4.93 16.47 2.88
C THR A 72 -4.66 16.44 4.38
N LYS A 73 -5.53 15.77 5.12
CA LYS A 73 -5.39 15.52 6.57
C LYS A 73 -4.98 14.10 6.88
N THR A 74 -5.40 13.16 6.03
CA THR A 74 -5.07 11.74 6.19
C THR A 74 -4.73 11.13 4.83
N VAL A 75 -3.65 10.38 4.79
CA VAL A 75 -3.33 9.49 3.67
C VAL A 75 -3.52 8.05 4.14
N ILE A 76 -4.34 7.28 3.42
CA ILE A 76 -4.48 5.85 3.66
C ILE A 76 -3.61 5.12 2.66
N TYR A 77 -2.61 4.40 3.15
CA TYR A 77 -1.84 3.44 2.38
C TYR A 77 -2.53 2.08 2.49
N GLU A 78 -2.80 1.44 1.37
CA GLU A 78 -3.39 0.10 1.31
C GLU A 78 -2.68 -0.74 0.25
N PHE A 79 -2.24 -1.93 0.65
CA PHE A 79 -1.58 -2.87 -0.23
C PHE A 79 -2.22 -4.25 -0.09
N TRP A 80 -2.92 -4.67 -1.14
CA TRP A 80 -3.46 -6.01 -1.25
C TRP A 80 -2.47 -6.93 -1.94
N SER A 81 -2.23 -8.11 -1.36
CA SER A 81 -1.36 -9.13 -1.93
C SER A 81 -1.80 -10.52 -1.49
N GLN A 82 -1.33 -11.53 -2.20
CA GLN A 82 -1.37 -12.90 -1.70
C GLN A 82 -0.03 -13.27 -1.07
N ILE A 83 -0.11 -13.93 0.07
CA ILE A 83 1.03 -14.55 0.74
C ILE A 83 0.80 -16.05 0.85
N GLY A 84 1.85 -16.83 0.81
CA GLY A 84 1.73 -18.28 0.90
C GLY A 84 3.06 -18.97 1.16
N ALA A 85 2.99 -20.29 1.29
CA ALA A 85 4.15 -21.17 1.35
C ALA A 85 4.06 -22.22 0.25
N GLU A 86 5.18 -22.79 -0.14
CA GLU A 86 5.20 -23.97 -1.01
C GLU A 86 4.88 -25.24 -0.21
N ASP A 87 4.25 -26.21 -0.89
CA ASP A 87 4.03 -27.58 -0.42
C ASP A 87 3.39 -27.78 0.97
N GLY A 88 2.49 -26.86 1.38
CA GLY A 88 1.69 -27.06 2.60
C GLY A 88 2.44 -26.78 3.89
N ALA A 89 3.59 -26.09 3.82
CA ALA A 89 4.25 -25.54 4.97
C ALA A 89 3.45 -24.38 5.57
N ASP A 90 3.58 -24.16 6.86
CA ASP A 90 3.08 -22.95 7.50
C ASP A 90 3.88 -21.74 7.02
N SER A 91 3.17 -20.64 6.84
CA SER A 91 3.69 -19.39 6.37
C SER A 91 3.51 -18.36 7.49
N ILE A 92 4.63 -17.93 8.09
CA ILE A 92 4.64 -16.88 9.11
C ILE A 92 5.61 -15.80 8.66
N CYS A 93 5.12 -14.59 8.46
CA CYS A 93 5.98 -13.45 8.17
C CYS A 93 5.71 -12.27 9.09
N HIS A 94 6.66 -11.37 9.13
CA HIS A 94 6.49 -10.05 9.71
C HIS A 94 6.48 -9.01 8.60
N SER A 95 5.53 -8.09 8.65
CA SER A 95 5.35 -6.99 7.70
C SER A 95 5.24 -5.68 8.44
N ILE A 96 5.89 -4.64 7.96
CA ILE A 96 5.97 -3.32 8.61
C ILE A 96 5.94 -2.26 7.52
N LEU A 97 5.22 -1.16 7.74
CA LEU A 97 5.31 0.03 6.88
C LEU A 97 6.56 0.83 7.22
N TYR A 98 7.25 1.27 6.17
CA TYR A 98 8.34 2.24 6.24
C TYR A 98 7.94 3.50 5.48
N ILE A 99 8.28 4.66 6.04
CA ILE A 99 8.13 5.98 5.42
C ILE A 99 9.51 6.64 5.39
N ASP A 100 10.03 6.96 4.19
CA ASP A 100 11.38 7.51 3.99
C ASP A 100 12.47 6.69 4.71
N ASP A 101 12.39 5.36 4.61
CA ASP A 101 13.29 4.39 5.26
C ASP A 101 13.19 4.34 6.81
N VAL A 102 12.23 5.03 7.40
CA VAL A 102 11.94 4.97 8.84
C VAL A 102 10.77 4.04 9.10
N GLU A 103 10.93 3.14 10.04
CA GLU A 103 9.91 2.18 10.45
C GLU A 103 8.72 2.88 11.15
N VAL A 104 7.50 2.53 10.75
CA VAL A 104 6.27 2.87 11.48
C VAL A 104 5.99 1.75 12.47
N VAL A 105 6.54 1.85 13.68
CA VAL A 105 6.56 0.77 14.70
C VAL A 105 5.19 0.18 14.99
N SER A 106 4.15 1.02 15.06
CA SER A 106 2.78 0.59 15.34
C SER A 106 2.13 -0.17 14.19
N SER A 107 2.74 -0.18 12.99
CA SER A 107 2.23 -0.88 11.81
C SER A 107 2.67 -2.34 11.72
N ARG A 108 3.40 -2.84 12.70
CA ARG A 108 3.91 -4.22 12.71
C ARG A 108 2.79 -5.24 12.66
N HIS A 109 2.87 -6.13 11.67
CA HIS A 109 1.94 -7.24 11.49
C HIS A 109 2.70 -8.57 11.44
N ALA A 110 2.08 -9.62 11.95
CA ALA A 110 2.60 -10.98 11.90
C ALA A 110 1.55 -11.93 11.27
N PRO A 111 1.26 -11.79 9.97
CA PRO A 111 0.32 -12.69 9.32
C PRO A 111 0.88 -14.11 9.26
N SER A 112 0.00 -15.07 9.42
CA SER A 112 0.30 -16.49 9.24
C SER A 112 -0.75 -17.14 8.36
N ALA A 113 -0.31 -18.06 7.50
CA ALA A 113 -1.19 -18.77 6.60
C ALA A 113 -0.77 -20.22 6.47
N TYR A 114 -1.75 -21.10 6.31
CA TYR A 114 -1.53 -22.43 5.80
C TYR A 114 -1.76 -22.41 4.28
N ARG A 115 -0.73 -22.65 3.50
CA ARG A 115 -0.69 -22.62 2.02
C ARG A 115 -0.74 -21.21 1.41
N ALA A 116 -1.89 -20.56 1.40
CA ALA A 116 -2.02 -19.21 0.84
C ALA A 116 -3.20 -18.45 1.47
N MET A 117 -3.05 -17.16 1.62
CA MET A 117 -4.11 -16.24 2.06
C MET A 117 -4.02 -14.89 1.35
N ASN A 118 -5.15 -14.22 1.24
CA ASN A 118 -5.18 -12.82 0.87
C ASN A 118 -4.78 -11.97 2.08
N GLN A 119 -3.91 -11.02 1.87
CA GLN A 119 -3.53 -10.04 2.87
C GLN A 119 -3.84 -8.64 2.35
N THR A 120 -4.50 -7.84 3.17
CA THR A 120 -4.58 -6.40 2.99
C THR A 120 -3.82 -5.74 4.11
N PHE A 121 -2.70 -5.11 3.77
CA PHE A 121 -1.98 -4.22 4.67
C PHE A 121 -2.58 -2.83 4.51
N LYS A 122 -3.10 -2.24 5.59
CA LYS A 122 -3.73 -0.93 5.57
C LYS A 122 -3.26 -0.09 6.75
N TRP A 123 -2.83 1.15 6.45
CA TRP A 123 -2.36 2.07 7.48
C TRP A 123 -2.79 3.50 7.18
N PRO A 124 -3.46 4.19 8.12
CA PRO A 124 -3.75 5.61 8.03
C PRO A 124 -2.53 6.42 8.49
N ILE A 125 -2.14 7.41 7.70
CA ILE A 125 -1.04 8.33 7.99
C ILE A 125 -1.65 9.71 8.18
N GLN A 126 -1.41 10.32 9.32
CA GLN A 126 -1.93 11.65 9.64
C GLN A 126 -1.00 12.74 9.07
N CYS A 127 -1.57 13.73 8.37
CA CYS A 127 -0.82 14.78 7.68
C CYS A 127 -0.95 16.17 8.32
N ASN A 128 -1.65 16.30 9.43
CA ASN A 128 -1.88 17.55 10.16
C ASN A 128 -1.87 17.32 11.69
N ALA A 129 -0.96 16.49 12.14
CA ALA A 129 -0.80 16.20 13.57
C ALA A 129 -0.27 17.44 14.33
N SER A 130 -0.45 17.47 15.64
CA SER A 130 0.13 18.49 16.50
C SER A 130 1.66 18.37 16.65
N ALA A 131 2.19 17.17 16.43
CA ALA A 131 3.62 16.87 16.44
C ALA A 131 3.92 15.69 15.52
N ASP A 132 5.15 15.65 14.97
CA ASP A 132 5.62 14.50 14.21
C ASP A 132 5.82 13.30 15.14
N ASN A 133 5.28 12.14 14.73
CA ASN A 133 5.50 10.87 15.40
C ASN A 133 5.54 9.76 14.34
N THR A 134 6.75 9.38 13.95
CA THR A 134 6.99 8.36 12.92
C THR A 134 6.53 6.97 13.37
N ASP A 135 6.54 6.66 14.67
CA ASP A 135 6.12 5.36 15.20
C ASP A 135 4.66 5.01 14.88
N VAL A 136 3.82 6.03 14.69
CA VAL A 136 2.40 5.87 14.34
C VAL A 136 2.08 6.39 12.93
N GLY A 137 3.05 6.98 12.24
CA GLY A 137 2.84 7.59 10.92
C GLY A 137 2.08 8.91 11.01
N SER A 138 2.50 9.81 11.90
CA SER A 138 1.91 11.14 12.04
C SER A 138 2.92 12.23 11.70
N PHE A 139 2.48 13.23 10.93
CA PHE A 139 3.27 14.38 10.51
C PHE A 139 2.51 15.67 10.75
N THR A 140 3.19 16.72 11.16
CA THR A 140 2.61 18.07 11.29
C THR A 140 2.24 18.65 9.93
N SER A 141 3.00 18.25 8.89
CA SER A 141 2.71 18.58 7.50
C SER A 141 3.32 17.53 6.57
N TRP A 142 2.70 17.36 5.40
CA TRP A 142 3.25 16.52 4.33
C TRP A 142 3.14 17.27 3.01
N THR A 143 4.17 18.05 2.68
CA THR A 143 4.23 18.93 1.50
C THR A 143 5.29 18.53 0.49
N SER A 144 6.16 17.58 0.83
CA SER A 144 7.19 17.02 -0.05
C SER A 144 6.93 15.54 -0.29
N SER A 145 7.50 14.98 -1.34
CA SER A 145 7.36 13.55 -1.63
C SER A 145 7.94 12.69 -0.51
N LYS A 146 7.21 11.63 -0.13
CA LYS A 146 7.66 10.58 0.78
C LYS A 146 7.54 9.22 0.13
N THR A 147 8.51 8.36 0.39
CA THR A 147 8.48 6.97 -0.10
C THR A 147 7.85 6.07 0.94
N LEU A 148 6.74 5.44 0.57
CA LEU A 148 6.02 4.46 1.36
C LEU A 148 6.33 3.07 0.85
N LYS A 149 6.65 2.11 1.71
CA LYS A 149 6.87 0.72 1.33
C LYS A 149 6.64 -0.24 2.48
N ILE A 150 6.29 -1.47 2.17
CA ILE A 150 6.26 -2.55 3.14
C ILE A 150 7.62 -3.24 3.16
N MET A 151 8.17 -3.39 4.34
CA MET A 151 9.31 -4.28 4.59
C MET A 151 8.79 -5.56 5.22
N ALA A 152 9.25 -6.71 4.73
CA ALA A 152 8.83 -8.00 5.26
C ALA A 152 10.00 -8.97 5.43
N ARG A 153 9.83 -9.94 6.33
CA ARG A 153 10.75 -11.05 6.54
C ARG A 153 10.01 -12.33 6.92
N SER A 154 10.60 -13.47 6.66
CA SER A 154 10.16 -14.75 7.23
C SER A 154 10.43 -14.80 8.73
N TYR A 155 9.61 -15.53 9.47
CA TYR A 155 9.81 -15.79 10.90
C TYR A 155 11.14 -16.52 11.16
N SER A 156 11.41 -17.59 10.41
CA SER A 156 12.67 -18.32 10.48
C SER A 156 12.99 -19.01 9.14
N THR A 157 14.19 -19.56 9.02
CA THR A 157 14.65 -20.27 7.81
C THR A 157 13.88 -21.56 7.51
N GLY A 158 13.13 -22.08 8.48
CA GLY A 158 12.28 -23.28 8.28
C GLY A 158 10.92 -22.99 7.65
N TYR A 159 10.59 -21.74 7.39
CA TYR A 159 9.32 -21.31 6.80
C TYR A 159 9.56 -20.77 5.40
N ASP A 160 8.89 -21.36 4.42
CA ASP A 160 8.93 -20.93 3.02
C ASP A 160 7.86 -19.85 2.78
N GLN A 161 8.15 -18.63 3.24
CA GLN A 161 7.23 -17.51 3.14
C GLN A 161 7.40 -16.78 1.82
N ARG A 162 6.32 -16.64 1.06
CA ARG A 162 6.31 -16.01 -0.26
C ARG A 162 5.23 -14.96 -0.39
N TYR A 163 5.57 -13.79 -0.95
CA TYR A 163 4.62 -12.81 -1.47
C TYR A 163 4.31 -13.09 -2.94
N HIS A 164 3.13 -12.65 -3.38
CA HIS A 164 2.64 -12.77 -4.76
C HIS A 164 2.50 -14.22 -5.22
N ASN A 165 2.28 -15.12 -4.28
CA ASN A 165 2.16 -16.55 -4.52
C ASN A 165 0.74 -17.02 -4.28
N THR A 166 0.09 -17.58 -5.30
CA THR A 166 -1.15 -18.33 -5.14
C THR A 166 -0.98 -19.77 -5.61
N ARG A 167 -1.73 -20.66 -4.98
CA ARG A 167 -1.91 -22.03 -5.45
C ARG A 167 -3.28 -22.14 -6.09
N TYR A 168 -3.31 -22.22 -7.39
CA TYR A 168 -4.54 -22.30 -8.14
C TYR A 168 -4.86 -23.74 -8.52
N TRP A 169 -6.09 -24.16 -8.21
CA TRP A 169 -6.61 -25.46 -8.62
C TRP A 169 -7.23 -25.36 -10.02
N ASN A 170 -6.62 -26.00 -11.02
CA ASN A 170 -7.08 -26.01 -12.39
C ASN A 170 -7.64 -27.37 -12.87
N GLY A 171 -7.95 -28.28 -11.92
CA GLY A 171 -8.43 -29.63 -12.21
C GLY A 171 -7.34 -30.69 -12.43
N SER A 172 -6.07 -30.30 -12.59
CA SER A 172 -4.94 -31.23 -12.82
C SER A 172 -3.87 -31.19 -11.72
N GLY A 173 -4.11 -30.47 -10.64
CA GLY A 173 -3.18 -30.31 -9.52
C GLY A 173 -2.99 -28.87 -9.09
N ASN A 174 -2.23 -28.66 -8.02
CA ASN A 174 -1.86 -27.34 -7.55
C ASN A 174 -0.70 -26.79 -8.35
N THR A 175 -0.88 -25.62 -8.95
CA THR A 175 0.21 -24.88 -9.59
C THR A 175 0.47 -23.59 -8.84
N THR A 176 1.73 -23.31 -8.57
CA THR A 176 2.15 -22.00 -8.05
C THR A 176 2.00 -20.98 -9.18
N GLN A 177 1.29 -19.91 -8.91
CA GLN A 177 1.10 -18.81 -9.86
C GLN A 177 1.43 -17.47 -9.23
N VAL A 178 1.93 -16.55 -10.04
CA VAL A 178 2.16 -15.16 -9.63
C VAL A 178 0.83 -14.42 -9.57
N THR A 179 0.53 -13.85 -8.42
CA THR A 179 -0.61 -12.93 -8.25
C THR A 179 -0.09 -11.52 -8.10
N ARG A 180 -0.45 -10.64 -9.05
CA ARG A 180 -0.05 -9.24 -8.97
C ARG A 180 -0.80 -8.54 -7.84
N PRO A 181 -0.08 -7.81 -6.97
CA PRO A 181 -0.72 -7.03 -5.91
C PRO A 181 -1.43 -5.80 -6.46
N VAL A 182 -2.25 -5.20 -5.62
CA VAL A 182 -2.89 -3.90 -5.86
C VAL A 182 -2.40 -2.93 -4.81
N LEU A 183 -1.89 -1.79 -5.24
CA LEU A 183 -1.51 -0.67 -4.37
C LEU A 183 -2.56 0.43 -4.49
N THR A 184 -3.01 0.94 -3.36
CA THR A 184 -3.96 2.05 -3.28
C THR A 184 -3.49 3.08 -2.28
N ILE A 185 -3.49 4.35 -2.69
CA ILE A 185 -3.33 5.51 -1.83
C ILE A 185 -4.62 6.32 -1.91
N THR A 186 -5.18 6.67 -0.76
CA THR A 186 -6.36 7.55 -0.67
C THR A 186 -6.01 8.77 0.17
N ALA A 187 -6.10 9.97 -0.41
CA ALA A 187 -5.94 11.23 0.29
C ALA A 187 -7.31 11.77 0.74
N ILE A 188 -7.43 12.14 2.00
CA ILE A 188 -8.66 12.59 2.65
C ILE A 188 -8.39 13.96 3.27
N GLY A 189 -9.29 14.94 2.98
CA GLY A 189 -9.23 16.32 3.47
C GLY A 189 -10.18 16.65 4.62
#